data_0cb2160d786bb64b4e6424aaab046294
#
_entry.id   0cb2160d786bb64b4e6424aaab046294
#
_cell.length_a   1.000
_cell.length_b   1.000
_cell.length_c   1.000
_cell.angle_alpha   90.00
_cell.angle_beta   90.00
_cell.angle_gamma   90.00
#
_symmetry.space_group_name_H-M   'P 1'
#
loop_
_entity.id
_entity.type
_entity.pdbx_description
1 polymer ?
#
loop_
_entity_poly.entity_id
_entity_poly.type
_entity_poly.pdbx_seq_one_letter_code
_entity_poly.pdbx_strand_id
1 'polypeptide(L)'
;MLAVRKVRKKIVRPDGLHEAWVYQSPALPIVTFKEVVKECAESCGEHPSKTRGVVTALMDRIVHYLKIGRSVRIDGIGTLKPVISSESAATPDELDTPEISIKGVKLRFYPHQPLQQAIAENGYEYQPELDDK
;
A
#
# COMPACT_ATOMS: atom_id res chain seq x y z
N MET A 1 -14.82 3.87 11.04
CA MET A 1 -14.03 5.07 11.43
C MET A 1 -12.57 4.70 11.63
N LEU A 2 -11.68 5.62 11.28
CA LEU A 2 -10.26 5.43 11.51
C LEU A 2 -9.94 5.59 12.99
N ALA A 3 -9.38 4.54 13.60
CA ALA A 3 -8.88 4.62 14.96
C ALA A 3 -7.69 5.58 15.01
N VAL A 4 -7.66 6.46 16.01
CA VAL A 4 -6.55 7.39 16.22
C VAL A 4 -6.15 7.40 17.69
N ARG A 5 -4.87 7.68 17.93
CA ARG A 5 -4.30 7.82 19.27
C ARG A 5 -3.40 9.05 19.31
N LYS A 6 -3.12 9.55 20.49
CA LYS A 6 -2.20 10.65 20.67
C LYS A 6 -0.79 10.13 20.89
N VAL A 7 0.18 10.66 20.13
CA VAL A 7 1.59 10.30 20.24
C VAL A 7 2.43 11.55 20.40
N ARG A 8 3.55 11.40 21.11
CA ARG A 8 4.57 12.44 21.18
C ARG A 8 5.52 12.31 20.01
N LYS A 9 5.76 13.43 19.35
CA LYS A 9 6.79 13.52 18.30
C LYS A 9 7.81 14.59 18.63
N LYS A 10 9.06 14.30 18.31
CA LYS A 10 10.14 15.28 18.37
C LYS A 10 10.20 15.98 17.02
N ILE A 11 10.04 17.30 17.06
CA ILE A 11 10.07 18.14 15.88
C ILE A 11 11.34 18.96 15.92
N VAL A 12 12.16 18.93 14.86
CA VAL A 12 13.34 19.75 14.71
C VAL A 12 12.91 21.07 14.09
N ARG A 13 13.16 22.16 14.80
CA ARG A 13 12.95 23.54 14.32
C ARG A 13 14.28 24.29 14.30
N PRO A 14 14.36 25.45 13.61
CA PRO A 14 15.60 26.25 13.60
C PRO A 14 16.12 26.64 14.98
N ASP A 15 15.24 26.76 15.99
CA ASP A 15 15.59 27.11 17.36
C ASP A 15 15.84 25.89 18.27
N GLY A 16 15.81 24.67 17.71
CA GLY A 16 16.13 23.45 18.44
C GLY A 16 15.09 22.35 18.32
N LEU A 17 15.17 21.39 19.23
CA LEU A 17 14.30 20.23 19.29
C LEU A 17 13.08 20.53 20.18
N HIS A 18 11.89 20.32 19.64
CA HIS A 18 10.63 20.51 20.35
C HIS A 18 9.84 19.20 20.41
N GLU A 19 9.11 18.99 21.50
CA GLU A 19 8.14 17.92 21.61
C GLU A 19 6.76 18.45 21.24
N ALA A 20 6.01 17.70 20.46
CA ALA A 20 4.63 17.99 20.12
C ALA A 20 3.78 16.73 20.16
N TRP A 21 2.50 16.93 20.42
CA TRP A 21 1.51 15.85 20.39
C TRP A 21 0.76 15.88 19.08
N VAL A 22 0.62 14.71 18.45
CA VAL A 22 -0.14 14.57 17.20
C VAL A 22 -1.02 13.32 17.30
N TYR A 23 -2.09 13.32 16.50
CA TYR A 23 -2.85 12.10 16.29
C TYR A 23 -2.16 11.23 15.27
N GLN A 24 -2.17 9.94 15.50
CA GLN A 24 -1.59 8.94 14.61
C GLN A 24 -2.46 7.67 14.64
N SER A 25 -2.48 6.95 13.53
CA SER A 25 -3.11 5.64 13.50
C SER A 25 -2.34 4.66 14.38
N PRO A 26 -3.02 3.90 15.25
CA PRO A 26 -2.37 2.85 16.02
C PRO A 26 -1.95 1.69 15.11
N ALA A 27 -0.99 0.90 15.59
CA ALA A 27 -0.62 -0.34 14.92
C ALA A 27 -1.69 -1.40 15.20
N LEU A 28 -2.66 -1.53 14.32
CA LEU A 28 -3.69 -2.55 14.40
C LEU A 28 -3.22 -3.84 13.72
N PRO A 29 -3.75 -5.01 14.14
CA PRO A 29 -3.41 -6.26 13.46
C PRO A 29 -3.77 -6.23 11.98
N ILE A 30 -2.88 -6.79 11.15
CA ILE A 30 -3.10 -6.88 9.71
C ILE A 30 -4.19 -7.92 9.45
N VAL A 31 -5.18 -7.56 8.64
CA VAL A 31 -6.16 -8.52 8.12
C VAL A 31 -5.46 -9.31 7.02
N THR A 32 -5.40 -10.63 7.17
CA THR A 32 -4.72 -11.47 6.20
C THR A 32 -5.57 -11.64 4.95
N PHE A 33 -4.90 -11.92 3.83
CA PHE A 33 -5.59 -12.20 2.57
C PHE A 33 -6.53 -13.41 2.71
N LYS A 34 -6.14 -14.41 3.49
CA LYS A 34 -6.97 -15.59 3.77
C LYS A 34 -8.30 -15.20 4.44
N GLU A 35 -8.25 -14.28 5.39
CA GLU A 35 -9.46 -13.78 6.06
C GLU A 35 -10.36 -13.01 5.10
N VAL A 36 -9.78 -12.15 4.26
CA VAL A 36 -10.52 -11.39 3.25
C VAL A 36 -11.22 -12.34 2.27
N VAL A 37 -10.54 -13.38 1.81
CA VAL A 37 -11.10 -14.38 0.89
C VAL A 37 -12.24 -15.15 1.55
N LYS A 38 -12.08 -15.51 2.82
CA LYS A 38 -13.13 -16.21 3.58
C LYS A 38 -14.38 -15.34 3.70
N GLU A 39 -14.23 -14.08 4.06
CA GLU A 39 -15.36 -13.14 4.16
C GLU A 39 -16.02 -12.91 2.80
N CYS A 40 -15.21 -12.85 1.74
CA CYS A 40 -15.72 -12.75 0.37
C CYS A 40 -16.58 -13.96 0.00
N ALA A 41 -16.15 -15.16 0.33
CA ALA A 41 -16.92 -16.40 0.08
C ALA A 41 -18.26 -16.37 0.83
N GLU A 42 -18.25 -15.93 2.09
CA GLU A 42 -19.46 -15.81 2.90
C GLU A 42 -20.43 -14.79 2.28
N SER A 43 -19.93 -13.64 1.83
CA SER A 43 -20.74 -12.59 1.20
C SER A 43 -21.36 -13.03 -0.11
N CYS A 44 -20.68 -13.87 -0.88
CA CYS A 44 -21.17 -14.37 -2.18
C CYS A 44 -22.02 -15.62 -2.06
N GLY A 45 -22.08 -16.23 -0.87
CA GLY A 45 -22.76 -17.51 -0.68
C GLY A 45 -22.09 -18.67 -1.41
N GLU A 46 -20.79 -18.57 -1.67
CA GLU A 46 -20.00 -19.57 -2.37
C GLU A 46 -19.17 -20.41 -1.40
N HIS A 47 -18.77 -21.59 -1.85
CA HIS A 47 -17.86 -22.43 -1.07
C HIS A 47 -16.47 -21.78 -0.99
N PRO A 48 -15.82 -21.77 0.20
CA PRO A 48 -14.52 -21.12 0.37
C PRO A 48 -13.43 -21.61 -0.60
N SER A 49 -13.39 -22.89 -0.93
CA SER A 49 -12.38 -23.42 -1.86
C SER A 49 -12.58 -22.93 -3.29
N LYS A 50 -13.80 -22.75 -3.75
CA LYS A 50 -14.10 -22.20 -5.06
C LYS A 50 -13.68 -20.73 -5.13
N THR A 51 -14.02 -19.95 -4.13
CA THR A 51 -13.63 -18.54 -4.03
C THR A 51 -12.12 -18.40 -4.00
N ARG A 52 -11.43 -19.21 -3.22
CA ARG A 52 -9.97 -19.21 -3.16
C ARG A 52 -9.35 -19.50 -4.52
N GLY A 53 -9.87 -20.46 -5.26
CA GLY A 53 -9.39 -20.79 -6.59
C GLY A 53 -9.51 -19.63 -7.56
N VAL A 54 -10.65 -18.96 -7.60
CA VAL A 54 -10.89 -17.80 -8.46
C VAL A 54 -9.96 -16.63 -8.07
N VAL A 55 -9.86 -16.34 -6.78
CA VAL A 55 -9.02 -15.23 -6.28
C VAL A 55 -7.54 -15.52 -6.56
N THR A 56 -7.07 -16.74 -6.37
CA THR A 56 -5.70 -17.13 -6.69
C THR A 56 -5.40 -16.93 -8.18
N ALA A 57 -6.32 -17.35 -9.04
CA ALA A 57 -6.17 -17.12 -10.48
C ALA A 57 -6.11 -15.63 -10.83
N LEU A 58 -6.94 -14.82 -10.20
CA LEU A 58 -6.91 -13.37 -10.37
C LEU A 58 -5.56 -12.77 -9.97
N MET A 59 -5.05 -13.16 -8.79
CA MET A 59 -3.77 -12.65 -8.30
C MET A 59 -2.61 -13.09 -9.19
N ASP A 60 -2.63 -14.32 -9.68
CA ASP A 60 -1.60 -14.83 -10.61
C ASP A 60 -1.58 -14.02 -11.90
N ARG A 61 -2.74 -13.62 -12.43
CA ARG A 61 -2.83 -12.78 -13.62
C ARG A 61 -2.30 -11.38 -13.38
N ILE A 62 -2.60 -10.80 -12.23
CA ILE A 62 -2.07 -9.47 -11.86
C ILE A 62 -0.54 -9.53 -11.79
N VAL A 63 0.00 -10.52 -11.10
CA VAL A 63 1.46 -10.72 -10.97
C VAL A 63 2.11 -10.92 -12.35
N HIS A 64 1.48 -11.70 -13.22
CA HIS A 64 1.97 -11.91 -14.58
C HIS A 64 2.18 -10.59 -15.34
N TYR A 65 1.18 -9.71 -15.33
CA TYR A 65 1.29 -8.42 -16.02
C TYR A 65 2.34 -7.51 -15.39
N LEU A 66 2.44 -7.51 -14.07
CA LEU A 66 3.47 -6.73 -13.38
C LEU A 66 4.88 -7.20 -13.74
N LYS A 67 5.09 -8.51 -13.88
CA LYS A 67 6.38 -9.10 -14.26
C LYS A 67 6.84 -8.68 -15.66
N ILE A 68 5.93 -8.40 -16.57
CA ILE A 68 6.28 -7.92 -17.91
C ILE A 68 6.27 -6.39 -18.02
N GLY A 69 6.20 -5.69 -16.89
CA GLY A 69 6.32 -4.23 -16.85
C GLY A 69 5.03 -3.46 -17.08
N ARG A 70 3.88 -4.12 -17.10
CA ARG A 70 2.60 -3.44 -17.29
C ARG A 70 2.02 -3.00 -15.96
N SER A 71 1.51 -1.78 -15.93
CA SER A 71 0.72 -1.30 -14.79
C SER A 71 -0.64 -2.00 -14.79
N VAL A 72 -1.13 -2.33 -13.59
CA VAL A 72 -2.45 -2.94 -13.42
C VAL A 72 -3.31 -2.03 -12.56
N ARG A 73 -4.46 -1.63 -13.10
CA ARG A 73 -5.47 -0.88 -12.36
C ARG A 73 -6.46 -1.84 -11.74
N ILE A 74 -6.61 -1.73 -10.43
CA ILE A 74 -7.63 -2.44 -9.67
C ILE A 74 -8.76 -1.44 -9.43
N ASP A 75 -9.89 -1.63 -10.11
CA ASP A 75 -11.00 -0.69 -10.07
C ASP A 75 -11.46 -0.43 -8.63
N GLY A 76 -11.61 0.85 -8.30
CA GLY A 76 -12.04 1.28 -6.98
C GLY A 76 -10.95 1.28 -5.92
N ILE A 77 -9.76 0.74 -6.19
CA ILE A 77 -8.67 0.64 -5.23
C ILE A 77 -7.48 1.51 -5.64
N GLY A 78 -6.93 1.27 -6.81
CA GLY A 78 -5.77 2.02 -7.30
C GLY A 78 -5.00 1.27 -8.37
N THR A 79 -3.83 1.78 -8.70
CA THR A 79 -2.98 1.25 -9.75
C THR A 79 -1.64 0.80 -9.17
N LEU A 80 -1.24 -0.43 -9.51
CA LEU A 80 0.09 -0.97 -9.23
C LEU A 80 0.97 -0.73 -10.44
N LYS A 81 2.16 -0.17 -10.23
CA LYS A 81 3.09 0.16 -11.30
C LYS A 81 4.50 -0.29 -10.96
N PRO A 82 5.10 -1.18 -11.77
CA PRO A 82 6.52 -1.49 -11.62
C PRO A 82 7.36 -0.32 -12.15
N VAL A 83 8.39 0.07 -11.39
CA VAL A 83 9.30 1.17 -11.74
C VAL A 83 10.72 0.69 -11.58
N ILE A 84 11.54 0.94 -12.61
CA ILE A 84 12.96 0.62 -12.54
C ILE A 84 13.77 1.85 -12.12
N SER A 85 14.87 1.60 -11.41
CA SER A 85 15.87 2.60 -11.08
C SER A 85 17.15 2.24 -11.84
N SER A 86 17.73 3.18 -12.56
CA SER A 86 18.86 2.95 -13.45
C SER A 86 19.98 3.94 -13.22
N GLU A 87 21.19 3.51 -13.53
CA GLU A 87 22.32 4.41 -13.76
C GLU A 87 21.99 5.35 -14.92
N SER A 88 22.55 6.55 -14.90
CA SER A 88 22.40 7.53 -15.97
C SER A 88 23.71 7.68 -16.75
N ALA A 89 23.58 8.01 -18.03
CA ALA A 89 24.71 8.29 -18.89
C ALA A 89 24.40 9.50 -19.78
N ALA A 90 25.43 10.19 -20.25
CA ALA A 90 25.26 11.36 -21.12
C ALA A 90 24.77 11.02 -22.51
N THR A 91 25.10 9.81 -23.01
CA THR A 91 24.66 9.31 -24.31
C THR A 91 24.11 7.89 -24.17
N PRO A 92 23.22 7.45 -25.08
CA PRO A 92 22.71 6.06 -25.02
C PRO A 92 23.80 4.98 -25.09
N ASP A 93 24.86 5.23 -25.86
CA ASP A 93 25.95 4.27 -26.05
C ASP A 93 26.81 4.09 -24.79
N GLU A 94 26.81 5.05 -23.88
CA GLU A 94 27.54 4.97 -22.63
C GLU A 94 26.83 4.14 -21.56
N LEU A 95 25.53 3.85 -21.75
CA LEU A 95 24.81 2.96 -20.88
C LEU A 95 25.29 1.53 -21.06
N ASP A 96 25.55 0.85 -19.95
CA ASP A 96 25.89 -0.55 -19.95
C ASP A 96 24.64 -1.41 -20.20
N THR A 97 24.80 -2.73 -20.21
CA THR A 97 23.66 -3.65 -20.39
C THR A 97 22.62 -3.43 -19.28
N PRO A 98 21.33 -3.77 -19.52
CA PRO A 98 20.30 -3.60 -18.50
C PRO A 98 20.63 -4.27 -17.17
N GLU A 99 21.26 -5.46 -17.19
CA GLU A 99 21.61 -6.21 -16.00
C GLU A 99 22.64 -5.49 -15.12
N ILE A 100 23.47 -4.64 -15.72
CA ILE A 100 24.50 -3.87 -15.01
C ILE A 100 23.97 -2.49 -14.64
N SER A 101 23.31 -1.80 -15.57
CA SER A 101 22.86 -0.42 -15.39
C SER A 101 21.61 -0.25 -14.54
N ILE A 102 20.74 -1.26 -14.51
CA ILE A 102 19.53 -1.20 -13.68
C ILE A 102 19.88 -1.54 -12.24
N LYS A 103 19.62 -0.60 -11.34
CA LYS A 103 19.91 -0.74 -9.91
C LYS A 103 18.88 -1.57 -9.17
N GLY A 104 17.63 -1.55 -9.59
CA GLY A 104 16.59 -2.30 -8.94
C GLY A 104 15.20 -1.99 -9.48
N VAL A 105 14.22 -2.70 -8.95
CA VAL A 105 12.81 -2.56 -9.31
C VAL A 105 12.02 -2.21 -8.05
N LYS A 106 11.12 -1.26 -8.18
CA LYS A 106 10.17 -0.89 -7.12
C LYS A 106 8.76 -1.09 -7.64
N LEU A 107 7.89 -1.54 -6.77
CA LEU A 107 6.47 -1.57 -7.04
C LEU A 107 5.83 -0.37 -6.35
N ARG A 108 5.21 0.51 -7.15
CA ARG A 108 4.51 1.69 -6.63
C ARG A 108 3.01 1.47 -6.70
N PHE A 109 2.34 1.99 -5.69
CA PHE A 109 0.89 1.98 -5.62
C PHE A 109 0.36 3.41 -5.67
N TYR A 110 -0.56 3.66 -6.61
CA TYR A 110 -1.25 4.94 -6.76
C TYR A 110 -2.71 4.73 -6.37
N PRO A 111 -3.12 5.20 -5.17
CA PRO A 111 -4.48 4.96 -4.70
C PRO A 111 -5.52 5.70 -5.54
N HIS A 112 -6.70 5.10 -5.64
CA HIS A 112 -7.86 5.72 -6.26
C HIS A 112 -8.36 6.84 -5.36
N GLN A 113 -8.39 8.09 -5.86
CA GLN A 113 -8.73 9.25 -5.02
C GLN A 113 -10.10 9.16 -4.34
N PRO A 114 -11.17 8.74 -5.02
CA PRO A 114 -12.46 8.55 -4.34
C PRO A 114 -12.41 7.58 -3.16
N LEU A 115 -11.53 6.57 -3.21
CA LEU A 115 -11.31 5.66 -2.09
C LEU A 115 -10.68 6.39 -0.90
N GLN A 116 -9.66 7.21 -1.13
CA GLN A 116 -9.04 8.01 -0.07
C GLN A 116 -10.05 8.94 0.59
N GLN A 117 -10.89 9.59 -0.22
CA GLN A 117 -11.95 10.47 0.27
C GLN A 117 -12.97 9.70 1.10
N ALA A 118 -13.39 8.51 0.63
CA ALA A 118 -14.34 7.67 1.35
C ALA A 118 -13.78 7.24 2.73
N ILE A 119 -12.50 6.91 2.80
CA ILE A 119 -11.84 6.55 4.06
C ILE A 119 -11.85 7.76 5.02
N ALA A 120 -11.51 8.95 4.53
CA ALA A 120 -11.49 10.17 5.34
C ALA A 120 -12.89 10.56 5.81
N GLU A 121 -13.89 10.46 4.94
CA GLU A 121 -15.28 10.80 5.24
C GLU A 121 -15.93 9.86 6.26
N ASN A 122 -15.39 8.65 6.42
CA ASN A 122 -15.86 7.70 7.41
C ASN A 122 -15.57 8.14 8.86
N GLY A 123 -14.77 9.21 9.03
CA GLY A 123 -14.50 9.83 10.30
C GLY A 123 -13.42 9.16 11.13
N TYR A 124 -13.26 9.66 12.35
CA TYR A 124 -12.19 9.24 13.25
C TYR A 124 -12.78 8.80 14.58
N GLU A 125 -12.18 7.78 15.19
CA GLU A 125 -12.52 7.31 16.52
C GLU A 125 -11.28 7.39 17.41
N TYR A 126 -11.34 8.29 18.39
CA TYR A 126 -10.24 8.45 19.34
C TYR A 126 -10.25 7.33 20.39
N GLN A 127 -9.10 6.67 20.54
CA GLN A 127 -8.90 5.58 21.51
C GLN A 127 -7.84 5.99 22.54
N PRO A 128 -8.26 6.62 23.65
CA PRO A 128 -7.32 7.15 24.64
C PRO A 128 -6.48 6.08 25.34
N GLU A 129 -6.95 4.85 25.39
CA GLU A 129 -6.19 3.72 25.97
C GLU A 129 -4.92 3.39 25.19
N LEU A 130 -4.80 3.86 23.94
CA LEU A 130 -3.65 3.65 23.08
C LEU A 130 -2.68 4.83 23.07
N ASP A 131 -2.96 5.89 23.82
CA ASP A 131 -2.11 7.08 23.87
C ASP A 131 -0.73 6.77 24.41
N ASP A 132 0.27 7.52 23.97
CA ASP A 132 1.61 7.52 24.56
C ASP A 132 1.51 8.02 26.00
N LYS A 133 2.34 7.39 26.86
CA LYS A 133 2.43 7.72 28.28
C LYS A 133 3.47 8.80 28.54
#